data_8404d0bc20d1c4a8f98a7fd2e414f8b5
#
_entry.id   8404d0bc20d1c4a8f98a7fd2e414f8b5
#
_cell.length_a   1.000
_cell.length_b   1.000
_cell.length_c   1.000
_cell.angle_alpha   90.00
_cell.angle_beta   90.00
_cell.angle_gamma   90.00
#
_symmetry.space_group_name_H-M   'P 1'
#
loop_
_entity.id
_entity.type
_entity.pdbx_description
1 polymer ?
#
loop_
_entity_poly.entity_id
_entity_poly.type
_entity_poly.pdbx_seq_one_letter_code
_entity_poly.pdbx_strand_id
1 'polypeptide(L)'
;MIKKFYEETGMYIDWQQLDRLPEIDTLIDIGVGVHGTEDLYNRFKNAKLILIDPIDEAKEYAHKLSKKREVNFFQNALGRKDDIEKVMKLQKDKEFSSFLEISEINMKDDYVEKRKLIIKKLDTIIDKKEELGKIGIKIDTEGFELDVILGASETLKHSKFVIAEVRHNHESLKEVYKLQEFMDLMSKNNFSLSMILTAKPFIADLCFQPINS
;
A
#
# COMPACT_ATOMS: atom_id res chain seq x y z
N MET A 1 16.21 13.03 -18.99
CA MET A 1 14.74 12.90 -19.09
C MET A 1 14.05 13.15 -17.75
N ILE A 2 14.40 12.46 -16.65
CA ILE A 2 13.81 12.62 -15.30
C ILE A 2 13.89 14.04 -14.77
N LYS A 3 15.07 14.69 -14.85
CA LYS A 3 15.26 16.07 -14.37
C LYS A 3 14.31 17.06 -15.06
N LYS A 4 14.11 16.94 -16.39
CA LYS A 4 13.20 17.80 -17.14
C LYS A 4 11.74 17.58 -16.72
N PHE A 5 11.34 16.32 -16.52
CA PHE A 5 9.98 15.99 -16.05
C PHE A 5 9.71 16.59 -14.67
N TYR A 6 10.67 16.50 -13.74
CA TYR A 6 10.54 17.11 -12.41
C TYR A 6 10.44 18.65 -12.47
N GLU A 7 11.24 19.30 -13.31
CA GLU A 7 11.21 20.76 -13.50
C GLU A 7 9.85 21.25 -14.05
N GLU A 8 9.18 20.45 -14.88
CA GLU A 8 7.88 20.79 -15.48
C GLU A 8 6.68 20.45 -14.60
N THR A 9 6.74 19.40 -13.81
CA THR A 9 5.58 18.85 -13.09
C THR A 9 5.70 18.91 -11.57
N GLY A 10 6.90 19.14 -11.04
CA GLY A 10 7.17 19.02 -9.59
C GLY A 10 7.08 17.58 -9.07
N MET A 11 7.08 16.57 -9.95
CA MET A 11 6.95 15.16 -9.59
C MET A 11 8.20 14.38 -9.99
N TYR A 12 8.66 13.51 -9.10
CA TYR A 12 9.69 12.51 -9.38
C TYR A 12 9.02 11.15 -9.57
N ILE A 13 9.36 10.44 -10.64
CA ILE A 13 8.88 9.07 -10.91
C ILE A 13 10.04 8.27 -11.50
N ASP A 14 10.39 7.16 -10.86
CA ASP A 14 11.45 6.25 -11.31
C ASP A 14 11.14 4.79 -10.97
N TRP A 15 10.18 4.21 -11.66
CA TRP A 15 9.84 2.80 -11.54
C TRP A 15 10.93 1.84 -12.07
N GLN A 16 11.94 2.33 -12.80
CA GLN A 16 13.08 1.50 -13.22
C GLN A 16 13.90 1.00 -12.02
N GLN A 17 13.81 1.68 -10.87
CA GLN A 17 14.43 1.21 -9.63
C GLN A 17 13.87 -0.12 -9.12
N LEU A 18 12.69 -0.55 -9.57
CA LEU A 18 12.14 -1.87 -9.22
C LEU A 18 13.09 -3.02 -9.62
N ASP A 19 13.92 -2.85 -10.63
CA ASP A 19 14.92 -3.85 -11.05
C ASP A 19 16.00 -4.10 -9.99
N ARG A 20 16.15 -3.18 -9.01
CA ARG A 20 17.07 -3.33 -7.88
C ARG A 20 16.49 -4.13 -6.72
N LEU A 21 15.19 -4.39 -6.74
CA LEU A 21 14.53 -5.17 -5.68
C LEU A 21 14.96 -6.63 -5.76
N PRO A 22 15.14 -7.29 -4.61
CA PRO A 22 15.43 -8.71 -4.55
C PRO A 22 14.28 -9.54 -5.12
N GLU A 23 14.58 -10.73 -5.64
CA GLU A 23 13.57 -11.67 -6.08
C GLU A 23 12.72 -12.16 -4.89
N ILE A 24 11.44 -12.33 -5.15
CA ILE A 24 10.43 -12.77 -4.17
C ILE A 24 9.60 -13.93 -4.72
N ASP A 25 9.03 -14.69 -3.80
CA ASP A 25 8.14 -15.80 -4.10
C ASP A 25 6.67 -15.36 -4.04
N THR A 26 6.37 -14.38 -3.19
CA THR A 26 5.01 -13.82 -3.01
C THR A 26 5.05 -12.30 -2.94
N LEU A 27 4.16 -11.66 -3.68
CA LEU A 27 3.87 -10.23 -3.59
C LEU A 27 2.52 -10.03 -2.91
N ILE A 28 2.49 -9.29 -1.82
CA ILE A 28 1.26 -8.86 -1.14
C ILE A 28 1.03 -7.39 -1.53
N ASP A 29 -0.10 -7.11 -2.19
CA ASP A 29 -0.51 -5.76 -2.56
C ASP A 29 -1.77 -5.40 -1.77
N ILE A 30 -1.69 -4.31 -0.98
CA ILE A 30 -2.69 -3.84 -0.03
C ILE A 30 -3.16 -2.45 -0.45
N GLY A 31 -4.46 -2.32 -0.69
CA GLY A 31 -5.04 -1.14 -1.31
C GLY A 31 -4.90 -1.22 -2.84
N VAL A 32 -5.45 -2.28 -3.42
CA VAL A 32 -5.32 -2.61 -4.85
C VAL A 32 -6.08 -1.61 -5.74
N GLY A 33 -7.16 -1.04 -5.21
CA GLY A 33 -8.04 -0.16 -5.97
C GLY A 33 -8.62 -0.85 -7.21
N VAL A 34 -8.80 -0.08 -8.27
CA VAL A 34 -9.42 -0.57 -9.53
C VAL A 34 -8.40 -1.05 -10.57
N HIS A 35 -7.09 -0.79 -10.37
CA HIS A 35 -6.05 -1.06 -11.38
C HIS A 35 -4.87 -1.88 -10.84
N GLY A 36 -4.67 -1.94 -9.53
CA GLY A 36 -3.47 -2.54 -8.92
C GLY A 36 -2.18 -1.83 -9.34
N THR A 37 -1.03 -2.42 -9.04
CA THR A 37 0.29 -1.87 -9.34
C THR A 37 0.96 -2.65 -10.48
N GLU A 38 0.55 -2.39 -11.73
CA GLU A 38 0.96 -3.19 -12.92
C GLU A 38 2.49 -3.27 -13.10
N ASP A 39 3.23 -2.19 -12.88
CA ASP A 39 4.69 -2.19 -13.01
C ASP A 39 5.32 -3.19 -12.04
N LEU A 40 4.83 -3.22 -10.80
CA LEU A 40 5.31 -4.16 -9.79
C LEU A 40 4.92 -5.60 -10.14
N TYR A 41 3.72 -5.82 -10.67
CA TYR A 41 3.27 -7.15 -11.10
C TYR A 41 4.07 -7.66 -12.30
N ASN A 42 4.45 -6.79 -13.21
CA ASN A 42 5.30 -7.12 -14.36
C ASN A 42 6.73 -7.44 -13.94
N ARG A 43 7.29 -6.70 -12.96
CA ARG A 43 8.60 -7.00 -12.38
C ARG A 43 8.62 -8.38 -11.71
N PHE A 44 7.56 -8.74 -10.98
CA PHE A 44 7.44 -10.01 -10.25
C PHE A 44 6.43 -10.96 -10.89
N LYS A 45 6.53 -11.16 -12.21
CA LYS A 45 5.57 -11.96 -13.00
C LYS A 45 5.45 -13.42 -12.53
N ASN A 46 6.50 -13.98 -11.93
CA ASN A 46 6.54 -15.35 -11.45
C ASN A 46 6.14 -15.48 -9.96
N ALA A 47 6.02 -14.39 -9.23
CA ALA A 47 5.58 -14.42 -7.85
C ALA A 47 4.07 -14.67 -7.76
N LYS A 48 3.65 -15.41 -6.73
CA LYS A 48 2.23 -15.49 -6.33
C LYS A 48 1.75 -14.09 -5.91
N LEU A 49 0.54 -13.73 -6.31
CA LEU A 49 -0.08 -12.48 -5.85
C LEU A 49 -1.09 -12.76 -4.74
N ILE A 50 -0.96 -11.99 -3.67
CA ILE A 50 -1.98 -11.82 -2.64
C ILE A 50 -2.45 -10.38 -2.71
N LEU A 51 -3.70 -10.18 -3.08
CA LEU A 51 -4.32 -8.88 -3.24
C LEU A 51 -5.33 -8.66 -2.12
N ILE A 52 -5.25 -7.52 -1.45
CA ILE A 52 -6.11 -7.21 -0.30
C ILE A 52 -6.71 -5.82 -0.47
N ASP A 53 -8.03 -5.76 -0.53
CA ASP A 53 -8.77 -4.51 -0.66
C ASP A 53 -10.23 -4.69 -0.22
N PRO A 54 -10.87 -3.74 0.44
CA PRO A 54 -12.26 -3.88 0.89
C PRO A 54 -13.31 -3.62 -0.18
N ILE A 55 -12.98 -2.99 -1.33
CA ILE A 55 -13.96 -2.59 -2.33
C ILE A 55 -14.27 -3.70 -3.36
N ASP A 56 -15.49 -3.65 -3.92
CA ASP A 56 -15.93 -4.67 -4.88
C ASP A 56 -15.20 -4.56 -6.22
N GLU A 57 -14.85 -3.34 -6.62
CA GLU A 57 -14.10 -3.05 -7.85
C GLU A 57 -12.71 -3.72 -7.85
N ALA A 58 -12.03 -3.75 -6.71
CA ALA A 58 -10.77 -4.47 -6.54
C ALA A 58 -10.95 -5.99 -6.69
N LYS A 59 -12.06 -6.54 -6.20
CA LYS A 59 -12.42 -7.95 -6.39
C LYS A 59 -12.64 -8.28 -7.87
N GLU A 60 -13.29 -7.39 -8.62
CA GLU A 60 -13.47 -7.56 -10.07
C GLU A 60 -12.13 -7.53 -10.80
N TYR A 61 -11.24 -6.61 -10.42
CA TYR A 61 -9.88 -6.55 -10.95
C TYR A 61 -9.11 -7.83 -10.65
N ALA A 62 -9.08 -8.28 -9.41
CA ALA A 62 -8.42 -9.52 -8.99
C ALA A 62 -8.96 -10.74 -9.76
N HIS A 63 -10.28 -10.82 -9.99
CA HIS A 63 -10.88 -11.88 -10.79
C HIS A 63 -10.42 -11.85 -12.25
N LYS A 64 -10.29 -10.68 -12.87
CA LYS A 64 -9.75 -10.55 -14.23
C LYS A 64 -8.28 -11.01 -14.29
N LEU A 65 -7.49 -10.62 -13.30
CA LEU A 65 -6.06 -10.94 -13.23
C LEU A 65 -5.83 -12.43 -12.96
N SER A 66 -6.69 -13.10 -12.17
CA SER A 66 -6.58 -14.53 -11.87
C SER A 66 -6.72 -15.46 -13.08
N LYS A 67 -7.24 -14.94 -14.20
CA LYS A 67 -7.27 -15.67 -15.48
C LYS A 67 -5.90 -15.78 -16.16
N LYS A 68 -4.91 -14.97 -15.71
CA LYS A 68 -3.59 -14.85 -16.33
C LYS A 68 -2.45 -15.34 -15.43
N ARG A 69 -2.66 -15.36 -14.10
CA ARG A 69 -1.65 -15.75 -13.11
C ARG A 69 -2.30 -16.18 -11.79
N GLU A 70 -1.51 -16.80 -10.91
CA GLU A 70 -1.99 -17.16 -9.57
C GLU A 70 -2.26 -15.91 -8.73
N VAL A 71 -3.50 -15.76 -8.25
CA VAL A 71 -3.97 -14.63 -7.44
C VAL A 71 -4.85 -15.15 -6.31
N ASN A 72 -4.53 -14.78 -5.07
CA ASN A 72 -5.42 -14.89 -3.92
C ASN A 72 -5.94 -13.51 -3.57
N PHE A 73 -7.25 -13.33 -3.53
CA PHE A 73 -7.88 -12.06 -3.16
C PHE A 73 -8.59 -12.17 -1.81
N PHE A 74 -8.31 -11.24 -0.91
CA PHE A 74 -9.00 -11.06 0.36
C PHE A 74 -9.75 -9.74 0.38
N GLN A 75 -11.07 -9.80 0.44
CA GLN A 75 -11.91 -8.60 0.53
C GLN A 75 -11.97 -8.10 1.96
N ASN A 76 -10.90 -7.44 2.41
CA ASN A 76 -10.73 -6.98 3.79
C ASN A 76 -10.12 -5.58 3.83
N ALA A 77 -10.54 -4.81 4.84
CA ALA A 77 -9.82 -3.63 5.28
C ALA A 77 -8.79 -4.01 6.34
N LEU A 78 -7.57 -3.46 6.23
CA LEU A 78 -6.49 -3.77 7.16
C LEU A 78 -6.19 -2.63 8.13
N GLY A 79 -5.65 -2.98 9.30
CA GLY A 79 -5.19 -2.03 10.29
C GLY A 79 -4.56 -2.71 11.51
N ARG A 80 -4.35 -1.93 12.60
CA ARG A 80 -3.56 -2.35 13.76
C ARG A 80 -4.22 -3.38 14.69
N LYS A 81 -5.55 -3.57 14.60
CA LYS A 81 -6.32 -4.46 15.49
C LYS A 81 -7.42 -5.15 14.72
N ASP A 82 -7.70 -6.41 15.11
CA ASP A 82 -8.83 -7.16 14.58
C ASP A 82 -10.17 -6.68 15.16
N ASP A 83 -11.22 -6.93 14.39
CA ASP A 83 -12.63 -6.78 14.76
C ASP A 83 -13.04 -5.35 15.18
N ILE A 84 -12.35 -4.35 14.66
CA ILE A 84 -12.71 -2.95 14.84
C ILE A 84 -13.59 -2.51 13.66
N GLU A 85 -14.80 -2.03 13.96
CA GLU A 85 -15.67 -1.40 12.96
C GLU A 85 -15.17 0.03 12.65
N LYS A 86 -14.95 0.34 11.38
CA LYS A 86 -14.67 1.69 10.88
C LYS A 86 -15.56 2.03 9.69
N VAL A 87 -15.81 3.31 9.51
CA VAL A 87 -16.56 3.81 8.36
C VAL A 87 -15.60 4.32 7.30
N MET A 88 -15.56 3.62 6.16
CA MET A 88 -14.84 4.06 4.97
C MET A 88 -15.71 5.02 4.17
N LYS A 89 -15.12 6.10 3.70
CA LYS A 89 -15.76 7.09 2.84
C LYS A 89 -15.32 6.81 1.40
N LEU A 90 -16.26 6.32 0.59
CA LEU A 90 -16.00 6.03 -0.81
C LEU A 90 -16.24 7.27 -1.65
N GLN A 91 -15.24 7.64 -2.44
CA GLN A 91 -15.35 8.71 -3.41
C GLN A 91 -15.95 8.20 -4.73
N LYS A 92 -16.34 9.12 -5.60
CA LYS A 92 -16.76 8.79 -6.98
C LYS A 92 -15.64 8.06 -7.71
N ASP A 93 -14.43 8.57 -7.60
CA ASP A 93 -13.22 7.85 -7.97
C ASP A 93 -12.80 6.97 -6.79
N LYS A 94 -13.00 5.68 -6.92
CA LYS A 94 -12.79 4.70 -5.85
C LYS A 94 -11.34 4.61 -5.35
N GLU A 95 -10.38 5.03 -6.17
CA GLU A 95 -8.95 5.01 -5.82
C GLU A 95 -8.62 5.92 -4.64
N PHE A 96 -9.38 7.03 -4.46
CA PHE A 96 -9.17 7.97 -3.36
C PHE A 96 -10.06 7.70 -2.13
N SER A 97 -10.58 6.49 -2.00
CA SER A 97 -11.45 6.12 -0.88
C SER A 97 -10.65 5.89 0.39
N SER A 98 -11.04 6.51 1.52
CA SER A 98 -10.27 6.50 2.76
C SER A 98 -11.14 6.35 4.01
N PHE A 99 -10.52 5.89 5.12
CA PHE A 99 -11.10 5.99 6.47
C PHE A 99 -10.94 7.37 7.07
N LEU A 100 -10.06 8.21 6.53
CA LEU A 100 -9.80 9.55 7.01
C LEU A 100 -10.71 10.59 6.34
N GLU A 101 -10.81 11.76 6.95
CA GLU A 101 -11.51 12.89 6.35
C GLU A 101 -10.59 13.69 5.45
N ILE A 102 -11.10 14.06 4.27
CA ILE A 102 -10.42 15.01 3.40
C ILE A 102 -10.41 16.37 4.08
N SER A 103 -9.28 17.07 4.03
CA SER A 103 -9.19 18.45 4.49
C SER A 103 -9.85 19.39 3.47
N GLU A 104 -10.51 20.45 3.95
CA GLU A 104 -11.29 21.37 3.13
C GLU A 104 -10.49 22.15 2.07
N ILE A 105 -9.15 22.04 2.10
CA ILE A 105 -8.27 22.95 1.38
C ILE A 105 -8.16 22.63 -0.12
N ASN A 106 -8.37 21.38 -0.58
CA ASN A 106 -8.02 21.04 -1.96
C ASN A 106 -8.88 19.99 -2.70
N MET A 107 -9.94 19.45 -2.13
CA MET A 107 -10.76 18.46 -2.84
C MET A 107 -12.24 18.74 -2.64
N LYS A 108 -13.00 18.72 -3.74
CA LYS A 108 -14.46 18.65 -3.66
C LYS A 108 -14.84 17.37 -2.93
N ASP A 109 -15.73 17.48 -1.97
CA ASP A 109 -16.29 16.37 -1.20
C ASP A 109 -17.20 15.53 -2.10
N ASP A 110 -16.59 14.72 -2.98
CA ASP A 110 -17.27 13.85 -3.95
C ASP A 110 -17.58 12.46 -3.34
N TYR A 111 -17.84 12.41 -2.02
CA TYR A 111 -18.28 11.17 -1.38
C TYR A 111 -19.60 10.72 -1.94
N VAL A 112 -19.63 9.48 -2.43
CA VAL A 112 -20.84 8.87 -2.97
C VAL A 112 -21.47 7.86 -2.00
N GLU A 113 -20.66 7.30 -1.09
CA GLU A 113 -21.09 6.24 -0.16
C GLU A 113 -20.27 6.25 1.12
N LYS A 114 -20.89 5.84 2.23
CA LYS A 114 -20.21 5.48 3.48
C LYS A 114 -20.42 4.00 3.74
N ARG A 115 -19.35 3.23 3.92
CA ARG A 115 -19.43 1.79 4.14
C ARG A 115 -18.78 1.42 5.46
N LYS A 116 -19.52 0.71 6.30
CA LYS A 116 -18.99 0.11 7.53
C LYS A 116 -18.19 -1.13 7.20
N LEU A 117 -16.95 -1.19 7.65
CA LEU A 117 -16.03 -2.28 7.40
C LEU A 117 -15.42 -2.76 8.71
N ILE A 118 -15.17 -4.06 8.78
CA ILE A 118 -14.44 -4.65 9.89
C ILE A 118 -12.96 -4.71 9.52
N ILE A 119 -12.15 -4.05 10.34
CA ILE A 119 -10.69 -4.05 10.21
C ILE A 119 -10.14 -5.41 10.66
N LYS A 120 -9.16 -5.91 9.93
CA LYS A 120 -8.35 -7.07 10.31
C LYS A 120 -6.87 -6.70 10.30
N LYS A 121 -6.04 -7.43 11.05
CA LYS A 121 -4.58 -7.33 10.91
C LYS A 121 -4.12 -8.14 9.69
N LEU A 122 -3.07 -7.67 9.04
CA LEU A 122 -2.41 -8.47 7.99
C LEU A 122 -1.96 -9.82 8.57
N ASP A 123 -1.39 -9.81 9.77
CA ASP A 123 -0.94 -11.01 10.46
C ASP A 123 -2.03 -12.04 10.75
N THR A 124 -3.30 -11.61 10.81
CA THR A 124 -4.46 -12.50 10.95
C THR A 124 -4.94 -13.05 9.60
N ILE A 125 -4.91 -12.21 8.54
CA ILE A 125 -5.28 -12.65 7.19
C ILE A 125 -4.24 -13.63 6.64
N ILE A 126 -2.96 -13.38 6.91
CA ILE A 126 -1.85 -14.23 6.49
C ILE A 126 -1.42 -15.07 7.70
N ASP A 127 -2.05 -16.22 7.90
CA ASP A 127 -1.78 -17.12 9.03
C ASP A 127 -0.52 -17.98 8.85
N LYS A 128 -0.21 -18.39 7.61
CA LYS A 128 0.92 -19.27 7.27
C LYS A 128 2.02 -18.54 6.48
N LYS A 129 2.66 -17.59 7.13
CA LYS A 129 3.65 -16.71 6.50
C LYS A 129 4.86 -17.45 5.96
N GLU A 130 5.31 -18.48 6.66
CA GLU A 130 6.44 -19.35 6.30
C GLU A 130 6.22 -20.15 5.01
N GLU A 131 4.96 -20.38 4.60
CA GLU A 131 4.61 -21.04 3.34
C GLU A 131 4.69 -20.08 2.13
N LEU A 132 4.82 -18.78 2.38
CA LEU A 132 4.85 -17.75 1.33
C LEU A 132 6.26 -17.51 0.75
N GLY A 133 7.30 -18.10 1.34
CA GLY A 133 8.68 -17.86 0.93
C GLY A 133 9.14 -16.42 1.20
N LYS A 134 9.86 -15.84 0.25
CA LYS A 134 10.31 -14.44 0.30
C LYS A 134 9.16 -13.52 -0.08
N ILE A 135 8.80 -12.60 0.81
CA ILE A 135 7.65 -11.72 0.64
C ILE A 135 8.11 -10.32 0.21
N GLY A 136 7.43 -9.73 -0.79
CA GLY A 136 7.41 -8.29 -1.03
C GLY A 136 6.03 -7.73 -0.66
N ILE A 137 5.99 -6.52 -0.11
CA ILE A 137 4.72 -5.87 0.28
C ILE A 137 4.62 -4.52 -0.42
N LYS A 138 3.45 -4.21 -1.02
CA LYS A 138 3.02 -2.85 -1.41
C LYS A 138 1.85 -2.45 -0.52
N ILE A 139 1.85 -1.20 -0.05
CA ILE A 139 0.78 -0.63 0.77
C ILE A 139 0.40 0.72 0.19
N ASP A 140 -0.89 0.87 -0.13
CA ASP A 140 -1.48 2.07 -0.68
C ASP A 140 -2.93 2.16 -0.16
N THR A 141 -3.10 2.71 1.02
CA THR A 141 -4.37 2.66 1.76
C THR A 141 -4.91 4.04 2.10
N GLU A 142 -4.46 5.05 1.33
CA GLU A 142 -4.96 6.42 1.39
C GLU A 142 -4.95 7.01 2.81
N GLY A 143 -3.75 6.92 3.45
CA GLY A 143 -3.48 7.48 4.77
C GLY A 143 -3.61 6.50 5.94
N PHE A 144 -3.83 5.21 5.67
CA PHE A 144 -3.96 4.18 6.71
C PHE A 144 -2.74 3.23 6.80
N GLU A 145 -1.65 3.55 6.09
CA GLU A 145 -0.43 2.73 5.93
C GLU A 145 0.24 2.44 7.28
N LEU A 146 0.28 3.42 8.19
CA LEU A 146 0.83 3.23 9.53
C LEU A 146 0.07 2.16 10.32
N ASP A 147 -1.26 2.18 10.23
CA ASP A 147 -2.13 1.19 10.88
C ASP A 147 -1.94 -0.21 10.29
N VAL A 148 -1.75 -0.30 8.97
CA VAL A 148 -1.44 -1.59 8.29
C VAL A 148 -0.12 -2.15 8.79
N ILE A 149 0.95 -1.36 8.86
CA ILE A 149 2.26 -1.79 9.37
C ILE A 149 2.18 -2.25 10.83
N LEU A 150 1.41 -1.54 11.68
CA LEU A 150 1.19 -1.95 13.08
C LEU A 150 0.46 -3.30 13.20
N GLY A 151 -0.31 -3.71 12.21
CA GLY A 151 -0.98 -5.00 12.13
C GLY A 151 -0.22 -6.09 11.35
N ALA A 152 1.04 -5.83 10.96
CA ALA A 152 1.83 -6.67 10.07
C ALA A 152 3.17 -7.14 10.67
N SER A 153 3.38 -7.01 11.97
CA SER A 153 4.68 -7.20 12.62
C SER A 153 5.31 -8.57 12.39
N GLU A 154 4.51 -9.63 12.32
CA GLU A 154 5.01 -10.98 12.04
C GLU A 154 5.25 -11.17 10.53
N THR A 155 4.38 -10.65 9.66
CA THR A 155 4.57 -10.73 8.20
C THR A 155 5.83 -9.98 7.76
N LEU A 156 6.13 -8.83 8.38
CA LEU A 156 7.35 -8.05 8.11
C LEU A 156 8.64 -8.85 8.33
N LYS A 157 8.70 -9.75 9.30
CA LYS A 157 9.88 -10.60 9.55
C LYS A 157 10.29 -11.48 8.37
N HIS A 158 9.33 -11.80 7.49
CA HIS A 158 9.53 -12.60 6.29
C HIS A 158 9.67 -11.75 5.02
N SER A 159 9.55 -10.42 5.16
CA SER A 159 9.51 -9.52 4.01
C SER A 159 10.92 -9.06 3.59
N LYS A 160 11.14 -9.02 2.28
CA LYS A 160 12.38 -8.56 1.64
C LYS A 160 12.35 -7.07 1.29
N PHE A 161 11.18 -6.54 1.09
CA PHE A 161 10.94 -5.11 0.95
C PHE A 161 9.49 -4.76 1.31
N VAL A 162 9.29 -3.49 1.63
CA VAL A 162 7.99 -2.85 1.76
C VAL A 162 8.00 -1.58 0.91
N ILE A 163 7.07 -1.46 -0.02
CA ILE A 163 6.79 -0.21 -0.74
C ILE A 163 5.52 0.36 -0.13
N ALA A 164 5.56 1.61 0.32
CA ALA A 164 4.38 2.28 0.87
C ALA A 164 4.20 3.65 0.20
N GLU A 165 2.97 3.96 -0.22
CA GLU A 165 2.60 5.32 -0.57
C GLU A 165 2.38 6.10 0.73
N VAL A 166 3.36 6.93 1.10
CA VAL A 166 3.31 7.69 2.36
C VAL A 166 3.00 9.15 2.12
N ARG A 167 2.21 9.72 3.04
CA ARG A 167 1.91 11.15 3.01
C ARG A 167 2.96 11.93 3.80
N HIS A 168 3.63 12.87 3.15
CA HIS A 168 4.63 13.72 3.78
C HIS A 168 4.13 15.16 4.03
N ASN A 169 2.92 15.47 3.57
CA ASN A 169 2.23 16.72 3.85
C ASN A 169 0.80 16.42 4.33
N HIS A 170 0.36 17.09 5.42
CA HIS A 170 -0.92 16.87 6.09
C HIS A 170 -2.09 17.66 5.50
N GLU A 171 -1.87 18.41 4.41
CA GLU A 171 -2.88 19.31 3.85
C GLU A 171 -4.06 18.59 3.19
N SER A 172 -3.91 17.32 2.79
CA SER A 172 -4.92 16.60 2.03
C SER A 172 -5.88 15.75 2.88
N LEU A 173 -5.43 15.24 4.03
CA LEU A 173 -6.24 14.39 4.91
C LEU A 173 -6.12 14.86 6.37
N LYS A 174 -7.25 14.85 7.10
CA LYS A 174 -7.26 15.10 8.54
C LYS A 174 -6.78 13.87 9.30
N GLU A 175 -6.05 14.09 10.40
CA GLU A 175 -5.60 13.04 11.32
C GLU A 175 -4.70 11.96 10.69
N VAL A 176 -4.09 12.24 9.54
CA VAL A 176 -3.07 11.35 8.98
C VAL A 176 -1.83 11.34 9.87
N TYR A 177 -1.16 10.19 9.94
CA TYR A 177 0.11 10.05 10.68
C TYR A 177 1.20 10.97 10.11
N LYS A 178 2.18 11.31 10.94
CA LYS A 178 3.37 12.07 10.48
C LYS A 178 4.34 11.13 9.78
N LEU A 179 5.01 11.60 8.73
CA LEU A 179 6.06 10.83 8.04
C LEU A 179 7.11 10.28 9.03
N GLN A 180 7.50 11.09 10.02
CA GLN A 180 8.45 10.65 11.05
C GLN A 180 7.95 9.43 11.83
N GLU A 181 6.66 9.37 12.17
CA GLU A 181 6.06 8.23 12.88
C GLU A 181 6.14 6.95 12.05
N PHE A 182 5.92 7.08 10.74
CA PHE A 182 6.04 5.95 9.81
C PHE A 182 7.51 5.47 9.70
N MET A 183 8.46 6.42 9.54
CA MET A 183 9.90 6.11 9.48
C MET A 183 10.39 5.44 10.76
N ASP A 184 9.98 5.94 11.93
CA ASP A 184 10.33 5.36 13.23
C ASP A 184 9.76 3.94 13.39
N LEU A 185 8.54 3.71 12.92
CA LEU A 185 7.91 2.39 12.96
C LEU A 185 8.62 1.40 12.04
N MET A 186 9.00 1.81 10.83
CA MET A 186 9.78 0.96 9.92
C MET A 186 11.14 0.61 10.52
N SER A 187 11.83 1.59 11.12
CA SER A 187 13.11 1.36 11.80
C SER A 187 12.97 0.38 12.98
N LYS A 188 11.91 0.49 13.80
CA LYS A 188 11.61 -0.45 14.89
C LYS A 188 11.37 -1.88 14.39
N ASN A 189 10.89 -2.05 13.16
CA ASN A 189 10.72 -3.33 12.52
C ASN A 189 11.96 -3.79 11.74
N ASN A 190 13.11 -3.13 11.95
CA ASN A 190 14.40 -3.43 11.31
C ASN A 190 14.43 -3.18 9.80
N PHE A 191 13.66 -2.17 9.32
CA PHE A 191 13.67 -1.70 7.94
C PHE A 191 14.25 -0.30 7.84
N SER A 192 15.00 -0.04 6.78
CA SER A 192 15.50 1.29 6.41
C SER A 192 15.00 1.71 5.04
N LEU A 193 14.83 3.01 4.83
CA LEU A 193 14.52 3.57 3.51
C LEU A 193 15.68 3.26 2.56
N SER A 194 15.39 2.59 1.47
CA SER A 194 16.37 2.21 0.44
C SER A 194 16.19 2.97 -0.87
N MET A 195 14.94 3.29 -1.25
CA MET A 195 14.65 3.97 -2.52
C MET A 195 13.43 4.87 -2.38
N ILE A 196 13.40 5.95 -3.17
CA ILE A 196 12.21 6.74 -3.45
C ILE A 196 11.81 6.43 -4.88
N LEU A 197 10.65 5.79 -5.08
CA LEU A 197 10.16 5.41 -6.40
C LEU A 197 9.38 6.54 -7.06
N THR A 198 8.52 7.21 -6.28
CA THR A 198 7.83 8.43 -6.72
C THR A 198 7.85 9.47 -5.60
N ALA A 199 7.80 10.74 -5.99
CA ALA A 199 7.54 11.85 -5.08
C ALA A 199 6.66 12.89 -5.78
N LYS A 200 5.52 13.15 -5.20
CA LYS A 200 4.52 14.15 -5.61
C LYS A 200 4.40 15.20 -4.49
N PRO A 201 3.71 16.33 -4.69
CA PRO A 201 3.66 17.40 -3.68
C PRO A 201 3.21 16.98 -2.27
N PHE A 202 2.41 15.93 -2.13
CA PHE A 202 1.81 15.51 -0.85
C PHE A 202 2.12 14.07 -0.46
N ILE A 203 2.52 13.23 -1.43
CA ILE A 203 2.70 11.78 -1.27
C ILE A 203 3.97 11.31 -1.96
N ALA A 204 4.52 10.18 -1.49
CA ALA A 204 5.66 9.53 -2.11
C ALA A 204 5.57 8.01 -1.95
N ASP A 205 5.93 7.26 -3.00
CA ASP A 205 6.18 5.83 -2.88
C ASP A 205 7.59 5.60 -2.37
N LEU A 206 7.69 5.18 -1.13
CA LEU A 206 8.94 4.88 -0.44
C LEU A 206 9.15 3.37 -0.34
N CYS A 207 10.35 2.92 -0.71
CA CYS A 207 10.73 1.53 -0.58
C CYS A 207 11.67 1.34 0.60
N PHE A 208 11.33 0.40 1.47
CA PHE A 208 12.10 0.01 2.65
C PHE A 208 12.62 -1.41 2.49
N GLN A 209 13.83 -1.66 2.95
CA GLN A 209 14.44 -3.00 2.97
C GLN A 209 15.01 -3.31 4.36
N PRO A 210 15.11 -4.60 4.75
CA PRO A 210 15.73 -4.99 6.02
C PRO A 210 17.16 -4.45 6.16
N ILE A 211 17.52 -3.94 7.35
CA ILE A 211 18.80 -3.28 7.60
C ILE A 211 20.00 -4.23 7.40
N ASN A 212 19.82 -5.54 7.57
CA ASN A 212 20.87 -6.55 7.50
C ASN A 212 20.53 -7.69 6.50
N SER A 213 20.00 -7.34 5.34
CA SER A 213 19.69 -8.33 4.29
C SER A 213 20.84 -8.56 3.32
#